data_001607769794fc6f7f9b365e53ba13d4
#
_entry.id   001607769794fc6f7f9b365e53ba13d4
#
_cell.length_a   1.000
_cell.length_b   1.000
_cell.length_c   1.000
_cell.angle_alpha   90.00
_cell.angle_beta   90.00
_cell.angle_gamma   90.00
#
_symmetry.space_group_name_H-M   'P 1'
#
loop_
_entity.id
_entity.type
_entity.pdbx_description
1 polymer ?
#
loop_
_entity_poly.entity_id
_entity_poly.type
_entity_poly.pdbx_seq_one_letter_code
_entity_poly.pdbx_strand_id
1 'polypeptide(L)'
;MQASALGDDGVQTVRYWLYAPGRGACMWDEFYERGVMGLGWHQLGDLREYATKEEMRQRLLETRDDSTSQTNSARAVWQFANEMKPGDVIFVKRGLKEIIGHGVVTGDYVYDPDGGKYPHLREVSWKRQGSWRSDQQFAMKTLTDITYDQELVKRIEASFLDGDDSVDIEEPSAVFPEYSAGDFLTSVYMDRERYDAIVGLLKAKKNIILQGAPGVGKTYAAKRLAYSMMGVKDVSRVMLVQFHQSYSYEDFIEGYRPSGEGFELVKGAFYSFCKKAADDEENDYFFIIDEINRGNLSTIFGELFMLIESDKRGNELQLLYSHELFSVPANVHIIGMMNTADRSLAMLDYALRRRFAFVELRPAFDSDGFRHYCAGLGNPRFEALVREVVALNKAIAADESLGDGFCIGHSYFCNMKPENCTDAALASIVEYELIPMLKEYWFDEPGKVCEWADRLRRPLR
;
A
#
# COMPACT_ATOMS: atom_id res chain seq x y z
N MET A 1 -9.64 10.25 11.70
CA MET A 1 -8.20 10.45 11.44
C MET A 1 -7.93 9.91 10.05
N GLN A 2 -7.49 10.76 9.15
CA GLN A 2 -7.28 10.43 7.74
C GLN A 2 -6.02 9.58 7.63
N ALA A 3 -6.16 8.39 7.02
CA ALA A 3 -5.01 7.67 6.52
C ALA A 3 -4.42 8.49 5.38
N SER A 4 -3.29 9.13 5.61
CA SER A 4 -2.50 9.78 4.59
C SER A 4 -2.01 8.71 3.61
N ALA A 5 -2.35 8.88 2.35
CA ALA A 5 -1.82 8.11 1.25
C ALA A 5 -0.29 8.18 1.28
N LEU A 6 0.36 7.07 1.55
CA LEU A 6 1.80 6.93 1.44
C LEU A 6 2.20 7.03 -0.04
N GLY A 7 2.95 8.06 -0.30
CA GLY A 7 3.76 8.53 -1.39
C GLY A 7 3.93 7.68 -2.65
N ASP A 8 3.66 8.35 -3.66
CA ASP A 8 4.15 8.42 -5.03
C ASP A 8 5.48 7.66 -5.30
N ASP A 9 5.37 6.35 -5.50
CA ASP A 9 6.45 5.48 -6.01
C ASP A 9 6.37 5.29 -7.54
N GLY A 10 5.60 6.12 -8.26
CA GLY A 10 5.50 6.05 -9.73
C GLY A 10 4.94 4.74 -10.30
N VAL A 11 4.54 3.79 -9.46
CA VAL A 11 3.81 2.60 -9.85
C VAL A 11 2.33 2.91 -9.74
N GLN A 12 1.71 3.09 -10.86
CA GLN A 12 0.28 3.32 -10.96
C GLN A 12 -0.44 2.05 -10.49
N THR A 13 -0.96 2.07 -9.27
CA THR A 13 -1.80 0.97 -8.76
C THR A 13 -3.06 0.96 -9.60
N VAL A 14 -3.30 -0.12 -10.34
CA VAL A 14 -4.54 -0.31 -11.10
C VAL A 14 -5.71 -0.34 -10.14
N ARG A 15 -6.67 0.57 -10.34
CA ARG A 15 -7.92 0.58 -9.58
C ARG A 15 -9.03 -0.09 -10.37
N TYR A 16 -9.97 -0.67 -9.65
CA TYR A 16 -11.14 -1.34 -10.20
C TYR A 16 -12.40 -0.53 -9.85
N TRP A 17 -13.17 -0.21 -10.88
CA TRP A 17 -14.34 0.64 -10.74
C TRP A 17 -15.60 -0.06 -11.22
N LEU A 18 -16.66 0.03 -10.42
CA LEU A 18 -18.00 -0.38 -10.82
C LEU A 18 -18.77 0.86 -11.27
N TYR A 19 -19.23 0.86 -12.52
CA TYR A 19 -19.80 2.04 -13.19
C TYR A 19 -21.21 1.76 -13.71
N ALA A 20 -22.14 2.70 -13.54
CA ALA A 20 -23.49 2.66 -14.11
C ALA A 20 -23.67 3.81 -15.12
N PRO A 21 -23.74 3.56 -16.43
CA PRO A 21 -23.91 4.57 -17.48
C PRO A 21 -25.38 5.05 -17.57
N GLY A 22 -25.73 5.99 -16.70
CA GLY A 22 -27.10 6.50 -16.60
C GLY A 22 -28.08 5.55 -15.89
N ARG A 23 -29.35 5.98 -15.77
CA ARG A 23 -30.39 5.19 -15.10
C ARG A 23 -30.73 3.95 -15.94
N GLY A 24 -30.56 2.77 -15.34
CA GLY A 24 -30.78 1.49 -16.04
C GLY A 24 -29.78 1.22 -17.17
N ALA A 25 -28.60 1.86 -17.10
CA ALA A 25 -27.55 1.80 -18.11
C ALA A 25 -27.96 2.31 -19.52
N CYS A 26 -28.86 3.31 -19.57
CA CYS A 26 -29.43 3.82 -20.83
C CYS A 26 -28.42 4.46 -21.78
N MET A 27 -27.21 4.78 -21.31
CA MET A 27 -26.12 5.38 -22.13
C MET A 27 -25.08 4.35 -22.56
N TRP A 28 -25.28 3.07 -22.20
CA TRP A 28 -24.24 2.05 -22.40
C TRP A 28 -23.84 1.88 -23.88
N ASP A 29 -24.81 1.69 -24.76
CA ASP A 29 -24.53 1.43 -26.18
C ASP A 29 -23.82 2.62 -26.84
N GLU A 30 -24.28 3.86 -26.56
CA GLU A 30 -23.63 5.07 -27.08
C GLU A 30 -22.18 5.21 -26.55
N PHE A 31 -21.96 4.98 -25.26
CA PHE A 31 -20.61 5.10 -24.67
C PHE A 31 -19.68 3.98 -25.14
N TYR A 32 -20.22 2.80 -25.36
CA TYR A 32 -19.46 1.69 -25.95
C TYR A 32 -18.98 2.01 -27.36
N GLU A 33 -19.87 2.46 -28.26
CA GLU A 33 -19.55 2.83 -29.64
C GLU A 33 -18.53 3.99 -29.70
N ARG A 34 -18.64 4.94 -28.80
CA ARG A 34 -17.74 6.11 -28.76
C ARG A 34 -16.40 5.83 -28.07
N GLY A 35 -16.22 4.68 -27.46
CA GLY A 35 -15.01 4.38 -26.68
C GLY A 35 -14.82 5.29 -25.47
N VAL A 36 -15.92 5.69 -24.81
CA VAL A 36 -15.88 6.62 -23.66
C VAL A 36 -16.71 6.11 -22.49
N MET A 37 -16.45 6.62 -21.29
CA MET A 37 -17.35 6.62 -20.16
C MET A 37 -17.72 8.05 -19.79
N GLY A 38 -18.94 8.29 -19.30
CA GLY A 38 -19.40 9.64 -19.02
C GLY A 38 -20.17 9.74 -17.72
N LEU A 39 -20.01 10.90 -17.01
CA LEU A 39 -20.81 11.28 -15.86
C LEU A 39 -21.67 12.50 -16.16
N GLY A 40 -22.83 12.54 -15.51
CA GLY A 40 -23.73 13.71 -15.49
C GLY A 40 -23.20 14.81 -14.57
N TRP A 41 -24.12 15.53 -13.90
CA TRP A 41 -23.84 16.69 -13.05
C TRP A 41 -23.31 17.91 -13.81
N HIS A 42 -23.89 18.20 -14.98
CA HIS A 42 -23.57 19.36 -15.84
C HIS A 42 -23.53 20.70 -15.09
N GLN A 43 -24.26 20.83 -13.98
CA GLN A 43 -24.31 22.04 -13.14
C GLN A 43 -22.99 22.35 -12.40
N LEU A 44 -22.04 21.39 -12.37
CA LEU A 44 -20.74 21.61 -11.77
C LEU A 44 -19.75 22.34 -12.71
N GLY A 45 -20.01 22.36 -14.03
CA GLY A 45 -19.02 22.84 -14.98
C GLY A 45 -17.77 21.96 -15.02
N ASP A 46 -16.62 22.51 -15.35
CA ASP A 46 -15.36 21.76 -15.37
C ASP A 46 -14.92 21.36 -13.97
N LEU A 47 -14.82 20.05 -13.72
CA LEU A 47 -14.45 19.53 -12.40
C LEU A 47 -13.01 19.88 -11.97
N ARG A 48 -12.15 20.32 -12.88
CA ARG A 48 -10.77 20.78 -12.58
C ARG A 48 -10.73 22.13 -11.88
N GLU A 49 -11.84 22.89 -11.91
CA GLU A 49 -11.95 24.19 -11.26
C GLU A 49 -12.09 24.10 -9.73
N TYR A 50 -12.37 22.91 -9.19
CA TYR A 50 -12.54 22.67 -7.76
C TYR A 50 -11.27 22.17 -7.10
N ALA A 51 -10.79 22.84 -6.07
CA ALA A 51 -9.63 22.45 -5.31
C ALA A 51 -9.91 21.28 -4.34
N THR A 52 -11.17 21.13 -3.88
CA THR A 52 -11.56 20.11 -2.90
C THR A 52 -12.90 19.45 -3.23
N LYS A 53 -13.06 18.21 -2.77
CA LYS A 53 -14.34 17.49 -2.85
C LYS A 53 -15.48 18.21 -2.11
N GLU A 54 -15.17 18.94 -1.04
CA GLU A 54 -16.14 19.69 -0.25
C GLU A 54 -16.69 20.88 -1.04
N GLU A 55 -15.89 21.59 -1.83
CA GLU A 55 -16.35 22.63 -2.75
C GLU A 55 -17.34 22.08 -3.80
N MET A 56 -17.04 20.91 -4.39
CA MET A 56 -17.99 20.24 -5.29
C MET A 56 -19.31 19.90 -4.58
N ARG A 57 -19.22 19.44 -3.33
CA ARG A 57 -20.41 19.12 -2.53
C ARG A 57 -21.25 20.36 -2.24
N GLN A 58 -20.63 21.47 -1.87
CA GLN A 58 -21.34 22.75 -1.62
C GLN A 58 -22.05 23.22 -2.90
N ARG A 59 -21.36 23.16 -4.03
CA ARG A 59 -21.97 23.55 -5.32
C ARG A 59 -23.15 22.68 -5.71
N LEU A 60 -23.10 21.38 -5.43
CA LEU A 60 -24.22 20.46 -5.65
C LEU A 60 -25.43 20.78 -4.75
N LEU A 61 -25.20 21.22 -3.51
CA LEU A 61 -26.26 21.62 -2.57
C LEU A 61 -26.94 22.94 -3.01
N GLU A 62 -26.15 23.89 -3.56
CA GLU A 62 -26.69 25.17 -4.04
C GLU A 62 -27.58 25.03 -5.29
N THR A 63 -27.37 23.98 -6.09
CA THR A 63 -28.05 23.81 -7.38
C THR A 63 -29.26 22.90 -7.34
N ARG A 64 -29.61 22.33 -6.17
CA ARG A 64 -30.77 21.46 -6.00
C ARG A 64 -31.67 21.89 -4.85
N ASP A 65 -33.00 21.83 -5.08
CA ASP A 65 -34.06 22.15 -4.11
C ASP A 65 -34.38 21.02 -3.11
N ASP A 66 -33.73 19.86 -3.19
CA ASP A 66 -33.99 18.73 -2.29
C ASP A 66 -32.94 18.60 -1.19
N SER A 67 -33.40 18.32 0.04
CA SER A 67 -32.57 18.21 1.25
C SER A 67 -31.75 16.93 1.35
N THR A 68 -31.52 16.22 0.24
CA THR A 68 -30.75 14.98 0.22
C THR A 68 -29.27 15.25 0.29
N SER A 69 -28.57 14.51 1.15
CA SER A 69 -27.10 14.56 1.27
C SER A 69 -26.44 14.28 -0.08
N GLN A 70 -25.70 15.25 -0.62
CA GLN A 70 -24.98 15.11 -1.90
C GLN A 70 -23.59 14.46 -1.76
N THR A 71 -23.30 13.85 -0.62
CA THR A 71 -21.99 13.27 -0.30
C THR A 71 -21.54 12.19 -1.30
N ASN A 72 -22.45 11.33 -1.73
CA ASN A 72 -22.14 10.27 -2.71
C ASN A 72 -21.94 10.83 -4.11
N SER A 73 -22.70 11.86 -4.50
CA SER A 73 -22.57 12.55 -5.80
C SER A 73 -21.23 13.27 -5.89
N ALA A 74 -20.89 14.06 -4.87
CA ALA A 74 -19.61 14.76 -4.79
C ALA A 74 -18.41 13.79 -4.79
N ARG A 75 -18.54 12.64 -4.11
CA ARG A 75 -17.49 11.60 -4.14
C ARG A 75 -17.32 11.02 -5.54
N ALA A 76 -18.39 10.68 -6.23
CA ALA A 76 -18.34 10.11 -7.57
C ALA A 76 -17.66 11.04 -8.58
N VAL A 77 -18.05 12.33 -8.62
CA VAL A 77 -17.43 13.30 -9.56
C VAL A 77 -15.99 13.62 -9.19
N TRP A 78 -15.66 13.70 -7.91
CA TRP A 78 -14.28 13.88 -7.44
C TRP A 78 -13.39 12.71 -7.86
N GLN A 79 -13.83 11.48 -7.59
CA GLN A 79 -13.09 10.26 -7.95
C GLN A 79 -12.89 10.15 -9.45
N PHE A 80 -13.92 10.45 -10.22
CA PHE A 80 -13.87 10.43 -11.67
C PHE A 80 -12.86 11.42 -12.26
N ALA A 81 -12.77 12.65 -11.71
CA ALA A 81 -11.88 13.67 -12.23
C ALA A 81 -10.43 13.52 -11.71
N ASN A 82 -10.25 13.20 -10.41
CA ASN A 82 -8.96 13.35 -9.73
C ASN A 82 -8.30 12.03 -9.31
N GLU A 83 -9.08 10.94 -9.14
CA GLU A 83 -8.54 9.69 -8.61
C GLU A 83 -8.42 8.60 -9.68
N MET A 84 -9.36 8.55 -10.63
CA MET A 84 -9.33 7.60 -11.74
C MET A 84 -8.22 7.97 -12.73
N LYS A 85 -7.48 6.98 -13.22
CA LYS A 85 -6.31 7.17 -14.08
C LYS A 85 -6.33 6.24 -15.31
N PRO A 86 -5.63 6.58 -16.39
CA PRO A 86 -5.35 5.62 -17.45
C PRO A 86 -4.71 4.34 -16.89
N GLY A 87 -5.19 3.18 -17.33
CA GLY A 87 -4.84 1.87 -16.80
C GLY A 87 -5.83 1.29 -15.80
N ASP A 88 -6.75 2.09 -15.25
CA ASP A 88 -7.79 1.60 -14.34
C ASP A 88 -8.82 0.74 -15.09
N VAL A 89 -9.33 -0.28 -14.40
CA VAL A 89 -10.31 -1.24 -14.95
C VAL A 89 -11.74 -0.82 -14.59
N ILE A 90 -12.62 -0.87 -15.59
CA ILE A 90 -14.05 -0.52 -15.43
C ILE A 90 -14.91 -1.75 -15.68
N PHE A 91 -15.76 -2.08 -14.71
CA PHE A 91 -16.89 -2.98 -14.87
C PHE A 91 -18.19 -2.18 -14.99
N VAL A 92 -18.91 -2.36 -16.06
CA VAL A 92 -20.17 -1.65 -16.33
C VAL A 92 -21.34 -2.49 -15.83
N LYS A 93 -22.14 -1.91 -14.94
CA LYS A 93 -23.30 -2.60 -14.37
C LYS A 93 -24.63 -2.07 -14.89
N ARG A 94 -25.62 -2.96 -14.95
CA ARG A 94 -27.04 -2.65 -15.16
C ARG A 94 -27.85 -3.10 -13.93
N GLY A 95 -28.43 -2.12 -13.21
CA GLY A 95 -29.13 -2.40 -11.96
C GLY A 95 -28.21 -2.89 -10.83
N LEU A 96 -28.67 -3.86 -10.05
CA LEU A 96 -27.99 -4.33 -8.84
C LEU A 96 -27.29 -5.70 -8.98
N LYS A 97 -27.52 -6.43 -10.07
CA LYS A 97 -27.09 -7.84 -10.20
C LYS A 97 -26.54 -8.20 -11.57
N GLU A 98 -26.24 -7.24 -12.42
CA GLU A 98 -25.83 -7.54 -13.77
C GLU A 98 -24.63 -6.69 -14.18
N ILE A 99 -23.60 -7.32 -14.72
CA ILE A 99 -22.49 -6.70 -15.43
C ILE A 99 -22.79 -6.79 -16.94
N ILE A 100 -22.59 -5.69 -17.64
CA ILE A 100 -22.91 -5.59 -19.08
C ILE A 100 -21.71 -5.17 -19.92
N GLY A 101 -20.57 -4.87 -19.30
CA GLY A 101 -19.37 -4.48 -20.01
C GLY A 101 -18.14 -4.45 -19.12
N HIS A 102 -17.00 -4.49 -19.79
CA HIS A 102 -15.68 -4.39 -19.18
C HIS A 102 -14.75 -3.60 -20.10
N GLY A 103 -13.89 -2.76 -19.52
CA GLY A 103 -12.92 -1.97 -20.27
C GLY A 103 -11.80 -1.43 -19.40
N VAL A 104 -10.85 -0.76 -20.03
CA VAL A 104 -9.70 -0.11 -19.38
C VAL A 104 -9.70 1.37 -19.75
N VAL A 105 -9.54 2.24 -18.77
CA VAL A 105 -9.41 3.69 -18.96
C VAL A 105 -8.13 3.97 -19.76
N THR A 106 -8.22 4.72 -20.84
CA THR A 106 -7.07 5.07 -21.69
C THR A 106 -6.75 6.54 -21.73
N GLY A 107 -7.72 7.40 -21.32
CA GLY A 107 -7.57 8.84 -21.36
C GLY A 107 -7.77 9.52 -20.00
N ASP A 108 -7.24 10.75 -19.92
CA ASP A 108 -7.49 11.63 -18.78
C ASP A 108 -8.92 12.19 -18.80
N TYR A 109 -9.30 12.86 -17.70
CA TYR A 109 -10.57 13.55 -17.59
C TYR A 109 -10.69 14.68 -18.63
N VAL A 110 -11.80 14.70 -19.35
CA VAL A 110 -12.17 15.72 -20.34
C VAL A 110 -13.53 16.30 -20.00
N TYR A 111 -13.64 17.63 -20.00
CA TYR A 111 -14.92 18.35 -19.92
C TYR A 111 -15.36 18.76 -21.32
N ASP A 112 -16.56 18.33 -21.70
CA ASP A 112 -17.22 18.67 -22.95
C ASP A 112 -18.47 19.54 -22.65
N PRO A 113 -18.39 20.87 -22.78
CA PRO A 113 -19.51 21.76 -22.49
C PRO A 113 -20.73 21.52 -23.39
N ASP A 114 -20.53 20.94 -24.58
CA ASP A 114 -21.58 20.61 -25.54
C ASP A 114 -22.09 19.16 -25.38
N GLY A 115 -21.52 18.41 -24.45
CA GLY A 115 -21.81 16.98 -24.14
C GLY A 115 -23.20 16.72 -23.50
N GLY A 116 -24.06 17.69 -23.44
CA GLY A 116 -25.47 17.58 -22.99
C GLY A 116 -25.57 17.14 -21.51
N LYS A 117 -26.24 15.99 -21.27
CA LYS A 117 -26.42 15.46 -19.91
C LYS A 117 -25.17 14.87 -19.27
N TYR A 118 -24.16 14.53 -20.06
CA TYR A 118 -22.96 13.80 -19.62
C TYR A 118 -21.68 14.50 -20.13
N PRO A 119 -21.39 15.71 -19.61
CA PRO A 119 -20.29 16.52 -20.08
C PRO A 119 -18.91 16.10 -19.56
N HIS A 120 -18.89 15.22 -18.56
CA HIS A 120 -17.65 14.74 -17.96
C HIS A 120 -17.29 13.40 -18.57
N LEU A 121 -16.19 13.35 -19.34
CA LEU A 121 -15.82 12.19 -20.15
C LEU A 121 -14.44 11.68 -19.80
N ARG A 122 -14.24 10.38 -20.03
CA ARG A 122 -12.93 9.72 -20.12
C ARG A 122 -12.94 8.72 -21.28
N GLU A 123 -11.84 8.60 -21.98
CA GLU A 123 -11.67 7.57 -22.99
C GLU A 123 -11.46 6.22 -22.31
N VAL A 124 -12.09 5.19 -22.87
CA VAL A 124 -12.05 3.80 -22.39
C VAL A 124 -11.89 2.86 -23.57
N SER A 125 -10.93 1.96 -23.49
CA SER A 125 -10.84 0.82 -24.38
C SER A 125 -11.77 -0.28 -23.86
N TRP A 126 -12.99 -0.34 -24.40
CA TRP A 126 -13.94 -1.40 -24.04
C TRP A 126 -13.47 -2.74 -24.58
N LYS A 127 -13.46 -3.76 -23.74
CA LYS A 127 -12.96 -5.10 -24.05
C LYS A 127 -14.10 -6.10 -24.26
N ARG A 128 -15.20 -5.95 -23.51
CA ARG A 128 -16.33 -6.88 -23.54
C ARG A 128 -17.64 -6.11 -23.44
N GLN A 129 -18.65 -6.60 -24.18
CA GLN A 129 -20.05 -6.22 -24.07
C GLN A 129 -20.87 -7.50 -24.02
N GLY A 130 -21.76 -7.62 -23.05
CA GLY A 130 -22.58 -8.83 -22.85
C GLY A 130 -23.54 -8.68 -21.69
N SER A 131 -23.91 -9.79 -21.06
CA SER A 131 -24.79 -9.84 -19.89
C SER A 131 -24.36 -10.97 -18.98
N TRP A 132 -23.81 -10.61 -17.82
CA TRP A 132 -23.33 -11.55 -16.80
C TRP A 132 -24.04 -11.26 -15.48
N ARG A 133 -24.80 -12.23 -14.98
CA ARG A 133 -25.52 -12.10 -13.70
C ARG A 133 -24.60 -12.39 -12.54
N SER A 134 -24.70 -11.53 -11.51
CA SER A 134 -24.03 -11.74 -10.20
C SER A 134 -25.04 -12.21 -9.16
N ASP A 135 -24.65 -13.15 -8.35
CA ASP A 135 -25.43 -13.60 -7.18
C ASP A 135 -25.44 -12.54 -6.06
N GLN A 136 -24.41 -11.70 -6.02
CA GLN A 136 -24.28 -10.62 -5.06
C GLN A 136 -24.85 -9.29 -5.62
N GLN A 137 -25.47 -8.49 -4.73
CA GLN A 137 -25.98 -7.18 -5.11
C GLN A 137 -24.87 -6.13 -5.13
N PHE A 138 -24.82 -5.36 -6.22
CA PHE A 138 -23.93 -4.20 -6.34
C PHE A 138 -24.48 -2.96 -5.62
N ALA A 139 -23.59 -2.06 -5.18
CA ALA A 139 -23.98 -0.79 -4.58
C ALA A 139 -24.86 0.05 -5.53
N MET A 140 -25.89 0.72 -4.99
CA MET A 140 -26.76 1.66 -5.74
C MET A 140 -26.07 3.00 -6.03
N LYS A 141 -24.84 2.99 -6.55
CA LYS A 141 -24.06 4.19 -6.86
C LYS A 141 -23.71 4.22 -8.33
N THR A 142 -23.55 5.42 -8.89
CA THR A 142 -23.15 5.61 -10.29
C THR A 142 -21.70 5.19 -10.52
N LEU A 143 -20.81 5.47 -9.56
CA LEU A 143 -19.40 5.08 -9.58
C LEU A 143 -19.02 4.56 -8.19
N THR A 144 -18.33 3.44 -8.13
CA THR A 144 -17.86 2.82 -6.88
C THR A 144 -16.46 2.28 -7.11
N ASP A 145 -15.52 2.69 -6.26
CA ASP A 145 -14.19 2.07 -6.18
C ASP A 145 -14.33 0.72 -5.48
N ILE A 146 -14.01 -0.36 -6.18
CA ILE A 146 -14.04 -1.75 -5.68
C ILE A 146 -12.63 -2.36 -5.62
N THR A 147 -11.59 -1.54 -5.72
CA THR A 147 -10.18 -1.96 -5.70
C THR A 147 -9.84 -2.84 -4.50
N TYR A 148 -10.43 -2.53 -3.36
CA TYR A 148 -10.18 -3.26 -2.10
C TYR A 148 -11.10 -4.48 -1.90
N ASP A 149 -12.14 -4.63 -2.73
CA ASP A 149 -13.02 -5.79 -2.73
C ASP A 149 -12.55 -6.79 -3.80
N GLN A 150 -11.42 -7.41 -3.54
CA GLN A 150 -10.76 -8.35 -4.46
C GLN A 150 -11.61 -9.59 -4.73
N GLU A 151 -12.48 -9.98 -3.80
CA GLU A 151 -13.41 -11.09 -4.04
C GLU A 151 -14.49 -10.73 -5.05
N LEU A 152 -15.04 -9.51 -4.97
CA LEU A 152 -16.00 -9.03 -5.95
C LEU A 152 -15.35 -8.91 -7.33
N VAL A 153 -14.14 -8.38 -7.41
CA VAL A 153 -13.37 -8.27 -8.66
C VAL A 153 -13.19 -9.64 -9.29
N LYS A 154 -12.67 -10.63 -8.55
CA LYS A 154 -12.48 -12.00 -9.04
C LYS A 154 -13.78 -12.67 -9.49
N ARG A 155 -14.88 -12.50 -8.75
CA ARG A 155 -16.19 -13.06 -9.15
C ARG A 155 -16.72 -12.44 -10.45
N ILE A 156 -16.55 -11.13 -10.63
CA ILE A 156 -16.92 -10.47 -11.88
C ILE A 156 -16.05 -11.00 -13.02
N GLU A 157 -14.74 -11.10 -12.82
CA GLU A 157 -13.82 -11.65 -13.84
C GLU A 157 -14.13 -13.11 -14.16
N ALA A 158 -14.39 -13.94 -13.16
CA ALA A 158 -14.79 -15.34 -13.34
C ALA A 158 -16.10 -15.47 -14.12
N SER A 159 -17.08 -14.57 -13.92
CA SER A 159 -18.35 -14.61 -14.66
C SER A 159 -18.18 -14.39 -16.17
N PHE A 160 -17.06 -13.83 -16.58
CA PHE A 160 -16.72 -13.68 -18.01
C PHE A 160 -16.23 -14.99 -18.66
N LEU A 161 -15.83 -15.98 -17.86
CA LEU A 161 -15.33 -17.28 -18.35
C LEU A 161 -16.46 -18.29 -18.59
N ASP A 162 -17.62 -18.11 -17.97
CA ASP A 162 -18.78 -19.00 -18.10
C ASP A 162 -19.64 -18.74 -19.34
N GLY A 163 -19.33 -17.72 -20.15
CA GLY A 163 -19.99 -17.40 -21.42
C GLY A 163 -19.15 -17.85 -22.60
N ASP A 164 -19.61 -18.87 -23.30
CA ASP A 164 -19.01 -19.41 -24.52
C ASP A 164 -19.00 -18.33 -25.64
N ASP A 165 -17.84 -17.73 -25.83
CA ASP A 165 -17.38 -17.18 -27.13
C ASP A 165 -15.86 -16.92 -26.96
N SER A 166 -15.09 -17.95 -27.34
CA SER A 166 -13.64 -17.90 -27.42
C SER A 166 -13.19 -16.98 -28.56
N VAL A 167 -12.96 -15.74 -28.25
CA VAL A 167 -12.01 -14.92 -28.97
C VAL A 167 -10.73 -14.91 -28.13
N ASP A 168 -9.72 -15.63 -28.63
CA ASP A 168 -8.35 -15.54 -28.12
C ASP A 168 -7.88 -14.07 -28.25
N ILE A 169 -8.11 -13.29 -27.21
CA ILE A 169 -7.43 -12.02 -27.01
C ILE A 169 -6.32 -12.35 -26.02
N GLU A 170 -5.08 -12.38 -26.51
CA GLU A 170 -3.91 -12.32 -25.64
C GLU A 170 -4.19 -11.25 -24.57
N GLU A 171 -4.25 -11.66 -23.30
CA GLU A 171 -4.26 -10.72 -22.20
C GLU A 171 -3.09 -9.76 -22.43
N PRO A 172 -3.28 -8.44 -22.42
CA PRO A 172 -2.14 -7.56 -22.35
C PRO A 172 -1.46 -7.89 -21.03
N SER A 173 -0.37 -8.64 -21.09
CA SER A 173 0.50 -8.88 -19.95
C SER A 173 0.78 -7.51 -19.35
N ALA A 174 0.35 -7.26 -18.12
CA ALA A 174 0.63 -6.02 -17.43
C ALA A 174 2.16 -5.88 -17.45
N VAL A 175 2.67 -4.97 -18.27
CA VAL A 175 4.11 -4.74 -18.37
C VAL A 175 4.52 -3.99 -17.11
N PHE A 176 4.85 -4.75 -16.09
CA PHE A 176 5.40 -4.16 -14.86
C PHE A 176 6.81 -3.63 -15.16
N PRO A 177 7.15 -2.44 -14.65
CA PRO A 177 8.50 -1.91 -14.80
C PRO A 177 9.54 -2.87 -14.22
N GLU A 178 10.60 -3.11 -14.96
CA GLU A 178 11.75 -3.87 -14.44
C GLU A 178 12.29 -3.21 -13.17
N TYR A 179 12.73 -4.03 -12.24
CA TYR A 179 13.34 -3.57 -10.99
C TYR A 179 14.48 -4.51 -10.58
N SER A 180 15.68 -4.05 -10.76
CA SER A 180 16.89 -4.82 -10.53
C SER A 180 17.44 -4.65 -9.11
N ALA A 181 18.41 -5.50 -8.76
CA ALA A 181 19.23 -5.30 -7.57
C ALA A 181 19.98 -3.94 -7.58
N GLY A 182 20.35 -3.43 -8.77
CA GLY A 182 20.95 -2.10 -8.91
C GLY A 182 19.99 -0.98 -8.48
N ASP A 183 18.73 -1.07 -8.88
CA ASP A 183 17.68 -0.12 -8.48
C ASP A 183 17.46 -0.16 -6.96
N PHE A 184 17.46 -1.36 -6.37
CA PHE A 184 17.39 -1.50 -4.91
C PHE A 184 18.55 -0.81 -4.21
N LEU A 185 19.79 -1.08 -4.60
CA LEU A 185 21.00 -0.51 -3.98
C LEU A 185 21.07 1.01 -4.10
N THR A 186 20.59 1.55 -5.22
CA THR A 186 20.51 3.00 -5.42
C THR A 186 19.48 3.67 -4.49
N SER A 187 18.38 2.97 -4.19
CA SER A 187 17.25 3.57 -3.44
C SER A 187 17.27 3.27 -1.95
N VAL A 188 17.89 2.16 -1.50
CA VAL A 188 17.85 1.70 -0.08
C VAL A 188 19.13 2.02 0.70
N TYR A 189 20.16 2.58 0.06
CA TYR A 189 21.43 2.96 0.68
C TYR A 189 22.12 1.79 1.42
N MET A 190 22.11 0.62 0.79
CA MET A 190 22.73 -0.60 1.31
C MET A 190 23.88 -1.02 0.40
N ASP A 191 24.93 -1.66 0.96
CA ASP A 191 25.98 -2.26 0.15
C ASP A 191 25.55 -3.59 -0.49
N ARG A 192 26.22 -3.98 -1.56
CA ARG A 192 25.89 -5.16 -2.35
C ARG A 192 26.04 -6.46 -1.56
N GLU A 193 27.07 -6.58 -0.75
CA GLU A 193 27.34 -7.79 0.03
C GLU A 193 26.19 -8.06 1.02
N ARG A 194 25.72 -7.01 1.69
CA ARG A 194 24.62 -7.09 2.63
C ARG A 194 23.29 -7.42 1.95
N TYR A 195 23.03 -6.80 0.79
CA TYR A 195 21.86 -7.15 -0.03
C TYR A 195 21.87 -8.63 -0.41
N ASP A 196 22.98 -9.13 -0.97
CA ASP A 196 23.11 -10.52 -1.40
C ASP A 196 22.94 -11.50 -0.21
N ALA A 197 23.45 -11.15 0.96
CA ALA A 197 23.25 -11.91 2.19
C ALA A 197 21.76 -11.96 2.60
N ILE A 198 21.04 -10.83 2.56
CA ILE A 198 19.61 -10.77 2.90
C ILE A 198 18.77 -11.59 1.91
N VAL A 199 19.04 -11.45 0.61
CA VAL A 199 18.38 -12.25 -0.44
C VAL A 199 18.64 -13.73 -0.22
N GLY A 200 19.87 -14.13 0.08
CA GLY A 200 20.25 -15.51 0.38
C GLY A 200 19.50 -16.05 1.61
N LEU A 201 19.42 -15.27 2.69
CA LEU A 201 18.66 -15.62 3.89
C LEU A 201 17.16 -15.79 3.60
N LEU A 202 16.55 -14.86 2.85
CA LEU A 202 15.12 -14.91 2.53
C LEU A 202 14.79 -16.10 1.62
N LYS A 203 15.65 -16.41 0.65
CA LYS A 203 15.48 -17.61 -0.19
C LYS A 203 15.59 -18.90 0.62
N ALA A 204 16.56 -18.99 1.55
CA ALA A 204 16.79 -20.20 2.34
C ALA A 204 15.74 -20.40 3.44
N LYS A 205 15.41 -19.35 4.19
CA LYS A 205 14.51 -19.40 5.35
C LYS A 205 13.05 -19.14 5.00
N LYS A 206 12.77 -18.53 3.84
CA LYS A 206 11.44 -18.03 3.41
C LYS A 206 10.86 -16.93 4.28
N ASN A 207 11.40 -16.71 5.48
CA ASN A 207 10.89 -15.73 6.44
C ASN A 207 12.05 -14.94 7.04
N ILE A 208 11.95 -13.59 7.01
CA ILE A 208 12.88 -12.70 7.71
C ILE A 208 12.13 -11.65 8.52
N ILE A 209 12.80 -11.12 9.53
CA ILE A 209 12.37 -9.92 10.26
C ILE A 209 13.40 -8.82 10.04
N LEU A 210 12.97 -7.72 9.43
CA LEU A 210 13.75 -6.49 9.36
C LEU A 210 13.53 -5.70 10.65
N GLN A 211 14.54 -5.64 11.50
CA GLN A 211 14.48 -4.91 12.75
C GLN A 211 15.39 -3.68 12.71
N GLY A 212 15.05 -2.65 13.47
CA GLY A 212 15.91 -1.46 13.59
C GLY A 212 15.18 -0.26 14.17
N ALA A 213 15.92 0.79 14.38
CA ALA A 213 15.43 2.05 14.95
C ALA A 213 14.32 2.67 14.08
N PRO A 214 13.49 3.55 14.65
CA PRO A 214 12.54 4.35 13.85
C PRO A 214 13.24 5.15 12.75
N GLY A 215 12.62 5.21 11.58
CA GLY A 215 13.15 6.01 10.48
C GLY A 215 14.36 5.41 9.72
N VAL A 216 14.71 4.14 9.91
CA VAL A 216 15.76 3.47 9.10
C VAL A 216 15.23 2.92 7.76
N GLY A 217 13.98 3.20 7.40
CA GLY A 217 13.42 2.82 6.10
C GLY A 217 13.00 1.35 5.97
N LYS A 218 12.59 0.66 7.05
CA LYS A 218 12.22 -0.77 7.03
C LYS A 218 11.15 -1.09 5.99
N THR A 219 10.02 -0.38 6.02
CA THR A 219 8.89 -0.60 5.10
C THR A 219 9.28 -0.31 3.64
N TYR A 220 10.11 0.72 3.45
CA TYR A 220 10.66 1.08 2.15
C TYR A 220 11.57 -0.04 1.61
N ALA A 221 12.47 -0.55 2.43
CA ALA A 221 13.39 -1.63 2.09
C ALA A 221 12.66 -2.96 1.82
N ALA A 222 11.65 -3.32 2.65
CA ALA A 222 10.88 -4.55 2.50
C ALA A 222 10.20 -4.66 1.13
N LYS A 223 9.48 -3.62 0.70
CA LYS A 223 8.82 -3.59 -0.62
C LYS A 223 9.83 -3.68 -1.77
N ARG A 224 10.93 -2.92 -1.68
CA ARG A 224 11.94 -2.90 -2.73
C ARG A 224 12.75 -4.18 -2.81
N LEU A 225 12.96 -4.85 -1.68
CA LEU A 225 13.56 -6.18 -1.64
C LEU A 225 12.69 -7.19 -2.40
N ALA A 226 11.36 -7.15 -2.17
CA ALA A 226 10.42 -7.97 -2.92
C ALA A 226 10.52 -7.71 -4.43
N TYR A 227 10.45 -6.45 -4.86
CA TYR A 227 10.56 -6.10 -6.29
C TYR A 227 11.89 -6.53 -6.91
N SER A 228 13.00 -6.33 -6.20
CA SER A 228 14.33 -6.72 -6.71
C SER A 228 14.49 -8.23 -6.84
N MET A 229 13.83 -9.01 -5.98
CA MET A 229 13.84 -10.47 -6.07
C MET A 229 12.93 -10.99 -7.20
N MET A 230 11.81 -10.32 -7.46
CA MET A 230 10.92 -10.61 -8.58
C MET A 230 11.50 -10.16 -9.94
N GLY A 231 12.45 -9.22 -9.95
CA GLY A 231 12.95 -8.57 -11.17
C GLY A 231 12.01 -7.51 -11.77
N VAL A 232 10.81 -7.32 -11.18
CA VAL A 232 9.77 -6.41 -11.68
C VAL A 232 9.01 -5.78 -10.50
N LYS A 233 8.42 -4.60 -10.73
CA LYS A 233 7.55 -3.92 -9.75
C LYS A 233 6.10 -4.42 -9.83
N ASP A 234 5.89 -5.72 -9.67
CA ASP A 234 4.56 -6.29 -9.64
C ASP A 234 3.94 -6.18 -8.24
N VAL A 235 3.08 -5.17 -8.08
CA VAL A 235 2.38 -4.91 -6.81
C VAL A 235 1.36 -5.99 -6.47
N SER A 236 0.88 -6.75 -7.47
CA SER A 236 -0.13 -7.79 -7.27
C SER A 236 0.42 -9.02 -6.52
N ARG A 237 1.74 -9.21 -6.52
CA ARG A 237 2.46 -10.27 -5.82
C ARG A 237 3.05 -9.83 -4.48
N VAL A 238 2.73 -8.60 -4.04
CA VAL A 238 3.16 -8.06 -2.74
C VAL A 238 1.95 -7.64 -1.94
N MET A 239 1.75 -8.22 -0.76
CA MET A 239 0.71 -7.80 0.18
C MET A 239 1.36 -7.24 1.44
N LEU A 240 0.87 -6.10 1.91
CA LEU A 240 1.31 -5.48 3.17
C LEU A 240 0.14 -5.41 4.14
N VAL A 241 0.35 -5.96 5.32
CA VAL A 241 -0.57 -5.85 6.47
C VAL A 241 0.16 -5.24 7.66
N GLN A 242 -0.57 -4.58 8.55
CA GLN A 242 -0.02 -4.06 9.80
C GLN A 242 -0.66 -4.77 10.98
N PHE A 243 0.17 -5.35 11.85
CA PHE A 243 -0.33 -5.96 13.07
C PHE A 243 -0.59 -4.93 14.17
N HIS A 244 -1.60 -5.20 14.97
CA HIS A 244 -1.96 -4.44 16.15
C HIS A 244 -2.47 -5.42 17.24
N GLN A 245 -2.62 -4.95 18.47
CA GLN A 245 -2.97 -5.81 19.60
C GLN A 245 -4.27 -6.61 19.42
N SER A 246 -5.23 -6.09 18.65
CA SER A 246 -6.52 -6.75 18.37
C SER A 246 -6.52 -7.56 17.07
N TYR A 247 -5.37 -7.69 16.38
CA TYR A 247 -5.29 -8.51 15.15
C TYR A 247 -5.37 -9.99 15.51
N SER A 248 -6.22 -10.73 14.84
CA SER A 248 -6.60 -12.10 15.26
C SER A 248 -6.42 -13.12 14.14
N TYR A 249 -6.59 -14.40 14.48
CA TYR A 249 -6.65 -15.50 13.52
C TYR A 249 -7.77 -15.29 12.48
N GLU A 250 -8.90 -14.76 12.93
CA GLU A 250 -10.07 -14.49 12.09
C GLU A 250 -9.83 -13.40 11.06
N ASP A 251 -8.91 -12.46 11.32
CA ASP A 251 -8.51 -11.45 10.34
C ASP A 251 -7.46 -11.98 9.36
N PHE A 252 -6.66 -12.93 9.81
CA PHE A 252 -5.49 -13.42 9.11
C PHE A 252 -5.76 -14.65 8.26
N ILE A 253 -6.47 -15.63 8.80
CA ILE A 253 -6.71 -16.93 8.17
C ILE A 253 -8.18 -17.08 7.77
N GLU A 254 -9.07 -17.23 8.73
CA GLU A 254 -10.51 -17.37 8.51
C GLU A 254 -11.30 -17.15 9.81
N GLY A 255 -12.52 -16.62 9.70
CA GLY A 255 -13.37 -16.44 10.87
C GLY A 255 -14.81 -16.09 10.53
N TYR A 256 -15.70 -16.29 11.49
CA TYR A 256 -17.10 -15.93 11.34
C TYR A 256 -17.29 -14.43 11.54
N ARG A 257 -17.98 -13.78 10.58
CA ARG A 257 -18.36 -12.38 10.64
C ARG A 257 -19.87 -12.22 10.63
N PRO A 258 -20.43 -11.24 11.34
CA PRO A 258 -21.87 -10.96 11.28
C PRO A 258 -22.28 -10.61 9.84
N SER A 259 -23.31 -11.27 9.32
CA SER A 259 -23.99 -10.94 8.06
C SER A 259 -25.46 -10.65 8.34
N GLY A 260 -26.20 -10.12 7.35
CA GLY A 260 -27.60 -9.71 7.56
C GLY A 260 -28.56 -10.78 8.07
N GLU A 261 -28.24 -12.06 7.93
CA GLU A 261 -29.07 -13.22 8.33
C GLU A 261 -28.36 -14.15 9.35
N GLY A 262 -27.21 -13.74 9.93
CA GLY A 262 -26.48 -14.57 10.89
C GLY A 262 -24.97 -14.36 10.86
N PHE A 263 -24.21 -15.42 10.72
CA PHE A 263 -22.75 -15.39 10.62
C PHE A 263 -22.29 -16.05 9.33
N GLU A 264 -21.34 -15.43 8.66
CA GLU A 264 -20.69 -15.93 7.45
C GLU A 264 -19.21 -16.20 7.73
N LEU A 265 -18.68 -17.31 7.21
CA LEU A 265 -17.26 -17.62 7.29
C LEU A 265 -16.51 -16.85 6.21
N VAL A 266 -15.66 -15.91 6.65
CA VAL A 266 -14.86 -15.05 5.77
C VAL A 266 -13.40 -15.49 5.83
N LYS A 267 -12.74 -15.54 4.67
CA LYS A 267 -11.31 -15.84 4.55
C LYS A 267 -10.47 -14.61 4.80
N GLY A 268 -9.40 -14.77 5.57
CA GLY A 268 -8.49 -13.70 5.94
C GLY A 268 -7.43 -13.36 4.87
N ALA A 269 -6.64 -12.33 5.17
CA ALA A 269 -5.67 -11.79 4.23
C ALA A 269 -4.58 -12.79 3.83
N PHE A 270 -4.02 -13.54 4.78
CA PHE A 270 -2.95 -14.51 4.50
C PHE A 270 -3.46 -15.74 3.77
N TYR A 271 -4.68 -16.23 4.13
CA TYR A 271 -5.33 -17.32 3.41
C TYR A 271 -5.47 -16.97 1.91
N SER A 272 -6.11 -15.84 1.62
CA SER A 272 -6.37 -15.42 0.23
C SER A 272 -5.07 -15.21 -0.56
N PHE A 273 -4.04 -14.67 0.10
CA PHE A 273 -2.72 -14.49 -0.50
C PHE A 273 -2.04 -15.82 -0.82
N CYS A 274 -2.11 -16.80 0.08
CA CYS A 274 -1.54 -18.12 -0.16
C CYS A 274 -2.26 -18.86 -1.30
N LYS A 275 -3.59 -18.75 -1.40
CA LYS A 275 -4.34 -19.35 -2.52
C LYS A 275 -3.91 -18.75 -3.85
N LYS A 276 -3.79 -17.41 -3.93
CA LYS A 276 -3.28 -16.73 -5.14
C LYS A 276 -1.87 -17.20 -5.51
N ALA A 277 -0.99 -17.36 -4.54
CA ALA A 277 0.37 -17.85 -4.77
C ALA A 277 0.41 -19.32 -5.20
N ALA A 278 -0.53 -20.15 -4.71
CA ALA A 278 -0.65 -21.55 -5.12
C ALA A 278 -1.13 -21.70 -6.57
N ASP A 279 -1.95 -20.75 -7.05
CA ASP A 279 -2.42 -20.71 -8.44
C ASP A 279 -1.33 -20.23 -9.44
N ASP A 280 -0.20 -19.69 -8.92
CA ASP A 280 0.90 -19.15 -9.72
C ASP A 280 2.26 -19.59 -9.14
N GLU A 281 2.53 -20.89 -9.18
CA GLU A 281 3.71 -21.53 -8.56
C GLU A 281 5.06 -21.09 -9.16
N GLU A 282 5.06 -20.59 -10.39
CA GLU A 282 6.28 -20.17 -11.11
C GLU A 282 6.82 -18.82 -10.62
N ASN A 283 6.01 -18.03 -9.92
CA ASN A 283 6.34 -16.71 -9.47
C ASN A 283 6.47 -16.60 -7.95
N ASP A 284 7.43 -15.82 -7.47
CA ASP A 284 7.59 -15.52 -6.05
C ASP A 284 6.58 -14.47 -5.57
N TYR A 285 6.01 -14.68 -4.38
CA TYR A 285 5.03 -13.86 -3.69
C TYR A 285 5.57 -13.39 -2.34
N PHE A 286 5.30 -12.12 -1.97
CA PHE A 286 5.88 -11.51 -0.76
C PHE A 286 4.78 -10.97 0.15
N PHE A 287 4.63 -11.59 1.31
CA PHE A 287 3.73 -11.14 2.37
C PHE A 287 4.51 -10.32 3.40
N ILE A 288 4.21 -9.03 3.49
CA ILE A 288 4.92 -8.08 4.34
C ILE A 288 4.05 -7.76 5.56
N ILE A 289 4.62 -7.91 6.76
CA ILE A 289 3.93 -7.67 8.04
C ILE A 289 4.62 -6.51 8.75
N ASP A 290 3.95 -5.36 8.80
CA ASP A 290 4.44 -4.24 9.60
C ASP A 290 4.07 -4.40 11.06
N GLU A 291 4.92 -3.91 11.97
CA GLU A 291 4.75 -4.02 13.42
C GLU A 291 4.47 -5.46 13.89
N ILE A 292 5.22 -6.43 13.36
CA ILE A 292 4.99 -7.86 13.60
C ILE A 292 5.00 -8.22 15.10
N ASN A 293 5.72 -7.48 15.92
CA ASN A 293 5.83 -7.65 17.38
C ASN A 293 4.62 -7.09 18.17
N ARG A 294 3.68 -6.36 17.51
CA ARG A 294 2.48 -5.82 18.17
C ARG A 294 1.35 -6.85 18.26
N GLY A 295 1.38 -7.91 17.47
CA GLY A 295 0.41 -9.00 17.50
C GLY A 295 0.93 -10.22 18.25
N ASN A 296 0.01 -11.03 18.82
CA ASN A 296 0.35 -12.35 19.32
C ASN A 296 0.46 -13.34 18.16
N LEU A 297 1.67 -13.55 17.65
CA LEU A 297 1.91 -14.35 16.44
C LEU A 297 1.45 -15.78 16.55
N SER A 298 1.60 -16.42 17.72
CA SER A 298 1.13 -17.78 17.94
C SER A 298 -0.39 -17.88 17.83
N THR A 299 -1.12 -16.87 18.28
CA THR A 299 -2.58 -16.80 18.15
C THR A 299 -3.00 -16.45 16.72
N ILE A 300 -2.33 -15.48 16.09
CA ILE A 300 -2.66 -14.99 14.74
C ILE A 300 -2.42 -16.06 13.67
N PHE A 301 -1.30 -16.76 13.74
CA PHE A 301 -0.98 -17.85 12.80
C PHE A 301 -1.67 -19.16 13.16
N GLY A 302 -2.04 -19.37 14.44
CA GLY A 302 -2.64 -20.61 14.91
C GLY A 302 -1.83 -21.84 14.50
N GLU A 303 -2.50 -22.84 13.95
CA GLU A 303 -1.93 -24.10 13.44
C GLU A 303 -0.97 -23.88 12.26
N LEU A 304 -1.15 -22.81 11.49
CA LEU A 304 -0.27 -22.50 10.35
C LEU A 304 1.13 -22.05 10.76
N PHE A 305 1.34 -21.76 12.05
CA PHE A 305 2.63 -21.29 12.54
C PHE A 305 3.77 -22.29 12.29
N MET A 306 3.47 -23.59 12.24
CA MET A 306 4.45 -24.60 11.83
C MET A 306 4.67 -24.64 10.32
N LEU A 307 3.66 -24.34 9.50
CA LEU A 307 3.73 -24.43 8.03
C LEU A 307 4.56 -23.32 7.39
N ILE A 308 4.81 -22.22 8.11
CA ILE A 308 5.68 -21.17 7.59
C ILE A 308 7.17 -21.55 7.63
N GLU A 309 7.58 -22.60 8.33
CA GLU A 309 8.94 -23.13 8.28
C GLU A 309 9.30 -23.59 6.85
N SER A 310 10.52 -23.31 6.39
CA SER A 310 10.92 -23.59 5.00
C SER A 310 10.81 -25.06 4.59
N ASP A 311 11.07 -25.99 5.54
CA ASP A 311 10.95 -27.44 5.34
C ASP A 311 9.52 -27.98 5.48
N LYS A 312 8.56 -27.16 5.85
CA LYS A 312 7.14 -27.52 6.01
C LYS A 312 6.25 -26.90 4.92
N ARG A 313 6.84 -26.07 4.04
CA ARG A 313 6.08 -25.47 2.94
C ARG A 313 5.47 -26.55 2.04
N GLY A 314 4.22 -26.35 1.62
CA GLY A 314 3.47 -27.31 0.83
C GLY A 314 2.85 -28.47 1.63
N ASN A 315 3.21 -28.68 2.92
CA ASN A 315 2.50 -29.61 3.76
C ASN A 315 1.10 -29.09 4.08
N GLU A 316 0.13 -29.98 4.10
CA GLU A 316 -1.26 -29.64 4.38
C GLU A 316 -1.63 -29.91 5.84
N LEU A 317 -2.49 -29.05 6.37
CA LEU A 317 -3.21 -29.29 7.61
C LEU A 317 -4.64 -28.75 7.52
N GLN A 318 -5.50 -29.22 8.41
CA GLN A 318 -6.91 -28.85 8.43
C GLN A 318 -7.10 -27.54 9.20
N LEU A 319 -7.78 -26.56 8.59
CA LEU A 319 -8.14 -25.30 9.23
C LEU A 319 -9.21 -25.48 10.31
N LEU A 320 -9.23 -24.56 11.27
CA LEU A 320 -10.06 -24.67 12.48
C LEU A 320 -11.56 -24.55 12.21
N TYR A 321 -11.98 -23.60 11.36
CA TYR A 321 -13.41 -23.30 11.14
C TYR A 321 -13.99 -24.00 9.91
N SER A 322 -13.30 -23.89 8.77
CA SER A 322 -13.79 -24.49 7.50
C SER A 322 -13.54 -25.99 7.40
N HIS A 323 -12.61 -26.55 8.21
CA HIS A 323 -12.08 -27.91 8.06
C HIS A 323 -11.46 -28.19 6.68
N GLU A 324 -11.15 -27.16 5.91
CA GLU A 324 -10.46 -27.24 4.62
C GLU A 324 -8.99 -27.62 4.84
N LEU A 325 -8.44 -28.44 3.94
CA LEU A 325 -7.01 -28.69 3.89
C LEU A 325 -6.31 -27.45 3.29
N PHE A 326 -5.33 -26.93 4.00
CA PHE A 326 -4.62 -25.74 3.64
C PHE A 326 -3.12 -25.92 3.78
N SER A 327 -2.36 -25.36 2.84
CA SER A 327 -0.91 -25.32 2.85
C SER A 327 -0.39 -23.91 2.62
N VAL A 328 0.83 -23.63 3.08
CA VAL A 328 1.55 -22.42 2.74
C VAL A 328 2.49 -22.73 1.57
N PRO A 329 2.28 -22.14 0.38
CA PRO A 329 3.06 -22.44 -0.82
C PRO A 329 4.56 -22.13 -0.68
N ALA A 330 5.39 -22.89 -1.40
CA ALA A 330 6.86 -22.73 -1.36
C ALA A 330 7.36 -21.42 -1.96
N ASN A 331 6.59 -20.81 -2.84
CA ASN A 331 6.87 -19.52 -3.48
C ASN A 331 6.44 -18.30 -2.64
N VAL A 332 5.86 -18.50 -1.46
CA VAL A 332 5.50 -17.41 -0.53
C VAL A 332 6.68 -17.07 0.38
N HIS A 333 7.09 -15.82 0.38
CA HIS A 333 8.09 -15.25 1.28
C HIS A 333 7.42 -14.32 2.30
N ILE A 334 7.84 -14.36 3.58
CA ILE A 334 7.30 -13.50 4.63
C ILE A 334 8.39 -12.54 5.10
N ILE A 335 8.08 -11.24 5.09
CA ILE A 335 8.98 -10.20 5.58
C ILE A 335 8.28 -9.47 6.72
N GLY A 336 8.66 -9.77 7.97
CA GLY A 336 8.21 -9.02 9.14
C GLY A 336 9.06 -7.76 9.34
N MET A 337 8.45 -6.73 9.92
CA MET A 337 9.16 -5.53 10.34
C MET A 337 8.86 -5.21 11.79
N MET A 338 9.86 -4.78 12.55
CA MET A 338 9.67 -4.34 13.92
C MET A 338 10.59 -3.18 14.29
N ASN A 339 10.10 -2.32 15.19
CA ASN A 339 10.87 -1.25 15.79
C ASN A 339 11.63 -1.77 17.02
N THR A 340 12.93 -1.51 17.09
CA THR A 340 13.77 -1.90 18.23
C THR A 340 13.60 -0.97 19.45
N ALA A 341 13.10 0.25 19.24
CA ALA A 341 12.82 1.20 20.30
C ALA A 341 11.61 0.84 21.16
N ASP A 342 10.68 0.02 20.67
CA ASP A 342 9.45 -0.35 21.38
C ASP A 342 9.72 -1.41 22.47
N ARG A 343 10.25 -0.99 23.62
CA ARG A 343 10.57 -1.87 24.76
C ARG A 343 9.34 -2.45 25.48
N SER A 344 8.18 -1.83 25.33
CA SER A 344 6.92 -2.24 26.00
C SER A 344 6.25 -3.45 25.34
N LEU A 345 6.74 -3.89 24.18
CA LEU A 345 6.14 -4.98 23.43
C LEU A 345 6.80 -6.32 23.79
N ALA A 346 6.00 -7.38 23.78
CA ALA A 346 6.41 -8.71 24.18
C ALA A 346 7.74 -9.12 23.53
N MET A 347 8.64 -9.66 24.35
CA MET A 347 9.84 -10.32 23.82
C MET A 347 9.36 -11.38 22.84
N LEU A 348 9.83 -11.31 21.60
CA LEU A 348 9.49 -12.31 20.59
C LEU A 348 9.78 -13.71 21.12
N ASP A 349 8.76 -14.56 21.09
CA ASP A 349 8.82 -15.95 21.54
C ASP A 349 9.99 -16.68 20.85
N TYR A 350 10.64 -17.58 21.58
CA TYR A 350 11.69 -18.47 21.03
C TYR A 350 11.24 -19.24 19.78
N ALA A 351 9.93 -19.53 19.69
CA ALA A 351 9.32 -20.18 18.54
C ALA A 351 9.50 -19.37 17.24
N LEU A 352 9.47 -18.03 17.33
CA LEU A 352 9.74 -17.13 16.19
C LEU A 352 11.18 -17.14 15.74
N ARG A 353 12.12 -17.17 16.69
CA ARG A 353 13.57 -17.16 16.37
C ARG A 353 13.98 -18.35 15.52
N ARG A 354 13.27 -19.47 15.64
CA ARG A 354 13.51 -20.63 14.77
C ARG A 354 12.97 -20.44 13.37
N ARG A 355 11.84 -19.73 13.22
CA ARG A 355 11.12 -19.59 11.95
C ARG A 355 11.56 -18.40 11.10
N PHE A 356 12.07 -17.38 11.72
CA PHE A 356 12.54 -16.16 11.07
C PHE A 356 14.03 -15.95 11.22
N ALA A 357 14.69 -15.44 10.18
CA ALA A 357 16.02 -14.87 10.31
C ALA A 357 15.88 -13.37 10.61
N PHE A 358 16.67 -12.88 11.56
CA PHE A 358 16.64 -11.48 11.98
C PHE A 358 17.71 -10.68 11.26
N VAL A 359 17.30 -9.60 10.61
CA VAL A 359 18.16 -8.67 9.88
C VAL A 359 18.05 -7.29 10.50
N GLU A 360 19.12 -6.79 11.06
CA GLU A 360 19.17 -5.46 11.63
C GLU A 360 19.42 -4.42 10.52
N LEU A 361 18.54 -3.42 10.41
CA LEU A 361 18.74 -2.24 9.58
C LEU A 361 19.21 -1.08 10.44
N ARG A 362 20.36 -0.51 10.09
CA ARG A 362 20.95 0.64 10.78
C ARG A 362 20.77 1.93 10.01
N PRO A 363 20.85 3.10 10.67
CA PRO A 363 20.91 4.37 9.98
C PRO A 363 22.02 4.37 8.92
N ALA A 364 21.69 4.71 7.67
CA ALA A 364 22.61 4.58 6.53
C ALA A 364 23.36 5.88 6.19
N PHE A 365 23.57 6.77 7.16
CA PHE A 365 24.26 8.06 6.93
C PHE A 365 25.67 7.93 6.37
N ASP A 366 26.36 6.81 6.66
CA ASP A 366 27.74 6.53 6.21
C ASP A 366 27.78 5.75 4.89
N SER A 367 26.63 5.40 4.31
CA SER A 367 26.58 4.69 3.02
C SER A 367 26.96 5.62 1.85
N ASP A 368 27.53 5.02 0.80
CA ASP A 368 27.87 5.77 -0.41
C ASP A 368 26.61 6.34 -1.09
N GLY A 369 25.50 5.59 -1.07
CA GLY A 369 24.22 6.05 -1.62
C GLY A 369 23.69 7.30 -0.92
N PHE A 370 23.72 7.33 0.42
CA PHE A 370 23.28 8.51 1.17
C PHE A 370 24.25 9.70 0.99
N ARG A 371 25.56 9.46 0.92
CA ARG A 371 26.54 10.51 0.61
C ARG A 371 26.30 11.12 -0.77
N HIS A 372 26.01 10.28 -1.76
CA HIS A 372 25.68 10.72 -3.12
C HIS A 372 24.37 11.56 -3.12
N TYR A 373 23.37 11.12 -2.38
CA TYR A 373 22.13 11.87 -2.19
C TYR A 373 22.40 13.27 -1.58
N CYS A 374 23.19 13.35 -0.49
CA CYS A 374 23.57 14.62 0.13
C CYS A 374 24.28 15.56 -0.86
N ALA A 375 25.25 15.03 -1.62
CA ALA A 375 25.96 15.78 -2.64
C ALA A 375 25.02 16.31 -3.74
N GLY A 376 24.01 15.52 -4.12
CA GLY A 376 22.99 15.92 -5.10
C GLY A 376 22.07 17.05 -4.62
N LEU A 377 21.88 17.21 -3.31
CA LEU A 377 21.13 18.34 -2.74
C LEU A 377 21.91 19.65 -2.78
N GLY A 378 23.25 19.58 -2.72
CA GLY A 378 24.12 20.75 -2.80
C GLY A 378 23.92 21.77 -1.68
N ASN A 379 23.40 21.36 -0.52
CA ASN A 379 23.10 22.24 0.62
C ASN A 379 24.08 22.01 1.78
N PRO A 380 25.05 22.93 2.03
CA PRO A 380 26.04 22.78 3.11
C PRO A 380 25.41 22.74 4.52
N ARG A 381 24.27 23.39 4.73
CA ARG A 381 23.56 23.36 6.03
C ARG A 381 22.93 22.00 6.27
N PHE A 382 22.38 21.38 5.23
CA PHE A 382 21.91 20.00 5.29
C PHE A 382 23.03 19.04 5.70
N GLU A 383 24.19 19.12 5.05
CA GLU A 383 25.33 18.26 5.40
C GLU A 383 25.83 18.51 6.83
N ALA A 384 25.83 19.77 7.27
CA ALA A 384 26.21 20.12 8.63
C ALA A 384 25.21 19.56 9.66
N LEU A 385 23.89 19.61 9.38
CA LEU A 385 22.86 19.01 10.21
C LEU A 385 23.02 17.50 10.28
N VAL A 386 23.25 16.83 9.17
CA VAL A 386 23.49 15.37 9.12
C VAL A 386 24.69 14.99 9.99
N ARG A 387 25.79 15.75 9.95
CA ARG A 387 26.95 15.51 10.84
C ARG A 387 26.58 15.59 12.32
N GLU A 388 25.73 16.55 12.71
CA GLU A 388 25.27 16.64 14.11
C GLU A 388 24.34 15.47 14.46
N VAL A 389 23.50 14.98 13.54
CA VAL A 389 22.66 13.79 13.76
C VAL A 389 23.50 12.52 13.90
N VAL A 390 24.56 12.36 13.10
CA VAL A 390 25.51 11.26 13.26
C VAL A 390 26.22 11.31 14.61
N ALA A 391 26.60 12.49 15.09
CA ALA A 391 27.18 12.67 16.41
C ALA A 391 26.16 12.36 17.54
N LEU A 392 24.91 12.78 17.35
CA LEU A 392 23.81 12.47 18.25
C LEU A 392 23.56 10.96 18.34
N ASN A 393 23.53 10.25 17.20
CA ASN A 393 23.38 8.80 17.17
C ASN A 393 24.51 8.07 17.94
N LYS A 394 25.74 8.56 17.89
CA LYS A 394 26.83 8.02 18.70
C LYS A 394 26.58 8.21 20.21
N ALA A 395 26.01 9.35 20.61
CA ALA A 395 25.66 9.59 22.00
C ALA A 395 24.47 8.71 22.45
N ILE A 396 23.46 8.53 21.57
CA ILE A 396 22.32 7.64 21.84
C ILE A 396 22.78 6.19 21.97
N ALA A 397 23.63 5.72 21.06
CA ALA A 397 24.15 4.36 21.09
C ALA A 397 25.01 4.05 22.32
N ALA A 398 25.74 5.06 22.83
CA ALA A 398 26.56 4.95 24.03
C ALA A 398 25.77 5.11 25.35
N ASP A 399 24.50 5.50 25.26
CA ASP A 399 23.64 5.71 26.43
C ASP A 399 23.12 4.37 26.96
N GLU A 400 23.39 4.05 28.23
CA GLU A 400 23.01 2.77 28.87
C GLU A 400 21.47 2.56 28.88
N SER A 401 20.72 3.66 28.91
CA SER A 401 19.26 3.62 28.93
C SER A 401 18.62 3.45 27.55
N LEU A 402 19.30 3.80 26.45
CA LEU A 402 18.78 3.82 25.08
C LEU A 402 19.43 2.71 24.20
N GLY A 403 20.69 2.90 23.81
CA GLY A 403 21.40 1.99 22.90
C GLY A 403 21.05 2.16 21.41
N ASP A 404 21.61 1.29 20.57
CA ASP A 404 21.50 1.36 19.09
C ASP A 404 20.05 1.36 18.57
N GLY A 405 19.13 0.75 19.31
CA GLY A 405 17.72 0.65 18.94
C GLY A 405 16.97 1.98 18.89
N PHE A 406 17.52 3.03 19.48
CA PHE A 406 16.93 4.36 19.55
C PHE A 406 17.61 5.38 18.59
N CYS A 407 18.61 4.95 17.82
CA CYS A 407 19.27 5.82 16.86
C CYS A 407 18.28 6.41 15.86
N ILE A 408 18.50 7.68 15.48
CA ILE A 408 17.69 8.38 14.49
C ILE A 408 17.99 7.83 13.11
N GLY A 409 16.96 7.38 12.40
CA GLY A 409 17.09 6.87 11.04
C GLY A 409 17.31 7.97 10.00
N HIS A 410 17.85 7.60 8.87
CA HIS A 410 18.12 8.52 7.76
C HIS A 410 16.86 8.93 6.97
N SER A 411 15.75 8.22 7.11
CA SER A 411 14.53 8.51 6.33
C SER A 411 13.87 9.85 6.69
N TYR A 412 14.14 10.41 7.86
CA TYR A 412 13.73 11.78 8.20
C TYR A 412 14.25 12.82 7.20
N PHE A 413 15.32 12.51 6.50
CA PHE A 413 16.02 13.40 5.59
C PHE A 413 15.87 13.02 4.12
N CYS A 414 15.28 11.86 3.78
CA CYS A 414 15.29 11.32 2.41
C CYS A 414 14.23 11.89 1.47
N ASN A 415 13.31 12.74 1.96
CA ASN A 415 12.27 13.38 1.15
C ASN A 415 12.69 14.77 0.61
N MET A 416 13.96 15.15 0.80
CA MET A 416 14.48 16.42 0.34
C MET A 416 14.90 16.33 -1.12
N LYS A 417 14.57 17.38 -1.87
CA LYS A 417 15.04 17.63 -3.23
C LYS A 417 15.70 19.02 -3.25
N PRO A 418 16.55 19.34 -4.24
CA PRO A 418 17.20 20.65 -4.28
C PRO A 418 16.23 21.83 -4.12
N GLU A 419 15.04 21.75 -4.72
CA GLU A 419 14.02 22.79 -4.68
C GLU A 419 13.31 22.95 -3.33
N ASN A 420 13.26 21.91 -2.48
CA ASN A 420 12.57 21.96 -1.19
C ASN A 420 13.51 21.87 0.03
N CYS A 421 14.81 21.65 -0.18
CA CYS A 421 15.81 21.61 0.90
C CYS A 421 16.15 23.01 1.41
N THR A 422 15.17 23.67 2.00
CA THR A 422 15.29 25.03 2.55
C THR A 422 15.61 25.03 4.03
N ASP A 423 16.16 26.12 4.54
CA ASP A 423 16.43 26.28 5.98
C ASP A 423 15.15 26.09 6.82
N ALA A 424 14.00 26.55 6.33
CA ALA A 424 12.72 26.39 7.00
C ALA A 424 12.30 24.92 7.06
N ALA A 425 12.51 24.13 5.99
CA ALA A 425 12.22 22.71 5.97
C ALA A 425 13.13 21.94 6.92
N LEU A 426 14.43 22.25 6.95
CA LEU A 426 15.39 21.65 7.87
C LEU A 426 15.06 22.00 9.33
N ALA A 427 14.71 23.26 9.61
CA ALA A 427 14.28 23.68 10.93
C ALA A 427 13.00 22.95 11.37
N SER A 428 12.08 22.69 10.46
CA SER A 428 10.85 21.92 10.74
C SER A 428 11.17 20.51 11.20
N ILE A 429 12.07 19.79 10.55
CA ILE A 429 12.51 18.45 10.98
C ILE A 429 13.11 18.53 12.40
N VAL A 430 13.99 19.49 12.65
CA VAL A 430 14.65 19.64 13.94
C VAL A 430 13.63 19.93 15.05
N GLU A 431 12.75 20.93 14.84
CA GLU A 431 11.87 21.44 15.90
C GLU A 431 10.66 20.52 16.16
N TYR A 432 10.10 19.90 15.10
CA TYR A 432 8.84 19.18 15.22
C TYR A 432 8.99 17.65 15.19
N GLU A 433 10.15 17.14 14.79
CA GLU A 433 10.38 15.69 14.75
C GLU A 433 11.50 15.26 15.71
N LEU A 434 12.71 15.83 15.58
CA LEU A 434 13.87 15.37 16.36
C LEU A 434 13.81 15.83 17.82
N ILE A 435 13.57 17.12 18.09
CA ILE A 435 13.56 17.62 19.47
C ILE A 435 12.44 17.00 20.33
N PRO A 436 11.19 16.83 19.84
CA PRO A 436 10.18 16.11 20.60
C PRO A 436 10.60 14.68 20.95
N MET A 437 11.21 13.96 20.02
CA MET A 437 11.72 12.60 20.23
C MET A 437 12.83 12.59 21.30
N LEU A 438 13.76 13.54 21.27
CA LEU A 438 14.80 13.65 22.31
C LEU A 438 14.23 13.94 23.70
N LYS A 439 13.13 14.68 23.78
CA LYS A 439 12.41 14.91 25.06
C LYS A 439 11.81 13.64 25.63
N GLU A 440 11.39 12.70 24.77
CA GLU A 440 10.92 11.39 25.20
C GLU A 440 12.09 10.48 25.61
N TYR A 441 13.19 10.51 24.87
CA TYR A 441 14.38 9.69 25.16
C TYR A 441 15.05 10.05 26.49
N TRP A 442 15.20 11.34 26.75
CA TRP A 442 15.87 11.89 27.95
C TRP A 442 14.90 12.75 28.75
N PHE A 443 13.70 12.18 29.06
CA PHE A 443 12.65 12.91 29.81
C PHE A 443 13.09 13.35 31.19
N ASP A 444 14.03 12.63 31.81
CA ASP A 444 14.64 12.91 33.13
C ASP A 444 15.96 13.70 33.05
N GLU A 445 16.49 13.95 31.85
CA GLU A 445 17.71 14.70 31.58
C GLU A 445 17.48 15.96 30.72
N PRO A 446 16.69 16.95 31.14
CA PRO A 446 16.35 18.11 30.33
C PRO A 446 17.55 18.94 29.88
N GLY A 447 18.64 18.95 30.65
CA GLY A 447 19.89 19.61 30.28
C GLY A 447 20.54 19.00 29.03
N LYS A 448 20.53 17.68 28.90
CA LYS A 448 21.04 16.93 27.74
C LYS A 448 20.19 17.19 26.53
N VAL A 449 18.86 17.25 26.70
CA VAL A 449 17.94 17.64 25.60
C VAL A 449 18.24 19.06 25.11
N CYS A 450 18.45 20.03 26.02
CA CYS A 450 18.78 21.42 25.63
C CYS A 450 20.11 21.49 24.86
N GLU A 451 21.15 20.79 25.32
CA GLU A 451 22.45 20.75 24.66
C GLU A 451 22.33 20.23 23.22
N TRP A 452 21.67 19.09 23.02
CA TRP A 452 21.49 18.50 21.69
C TRP A 452 20.57 19.33 20.81
N ALA A 453 19.51 19.93 21.34
CA ALA A 453 18.65 20.84 20.62
C ALA A 453 19.43 22.05 20.08
N ASP A 454 20.31 22.65 20.91
CA ASP A 454 21.15 23.77 20.45
C ASP A 454 22.17 23.34 19.41
N ARG A 455 22.74 22.14 19.50
CA ARG A 455 23.65 21.57 18.52
C ARG A 455 22.97 21.35 17.18
N LEU A 456 21.77 20.77 17.18
CA LEU A 456 20.98 20.54 15.94
C LEU A 456 20.54 21.86 15.28
N ARG A 457 20.27 22.92 16.05
CA ARG A 457 19.90 24.25 15.54
C ARG A 457 21.08 25.04 14.97
N ARG A 458 22.29 24.76 15.43
CA ARG A 458 23.49 25.52 15.06
C ARG A 458 23.74 25.61 13.56
N PRO A 459 23.62 24.52 12.77
CA PRO A 459 23.78 24.57 11.31
C PRO A 459 22.76 25.46 10.58
N LEU A 460 21.63 25.76 11.21
CA LEU A 460 20.49 26.47 10.63
C LEU A 460 20.47 27.96 10.98
N ARG A 461 21.35 28.40 11.88
CA ARG A 461 21.59 29.81 12.22
C ARG A 461 22.70 30.38 11.31
#